data_b22c8e9738767123e5947e8e7dd2eac3
#
_entry.id   b22c8e9738767123e5947e8e7dd2eac3
#
_cell.length_a   1.000
_cell.length_b   1.000
_cell.length_c   1.000
_cell.angle_alpha   90.00
_cell.angle_beta   90.00
_cell.angle_gamma   90.00
#
_symmetry.space_group_name_H-M   'P 1'
#
loop_
_entity.id
_entity.type
_entity.pdbx_description
1 polymer ?
#
loop_
_entity_poly.entity_id
_entity_poly.type
_entity_poly.pdbx_seq_one_letter_code
_entity_poly.pdbx_strand_id
1 'polypeptide(L)' 'MKELVEKIQAEFEAFAANANAQVEKGNKAAGTRARKSALELSKLMKEFRKASVEAAK' A
#
# COMPACT_ATOMS: atom_id res chain seq x y z
N MET A 1 -7.78 -14.81 -1.53
CA MET A 1 -7.87 -13.50 -0.85
C MET A 1 -6.86 -13.28 0.26
N LYS A 2 -6.51 -14.32 0.96
CA LYS A 2 -5.53 -14.22 2.06
C LYS A 2 -4.19 -13.61 1.61
N GLU A 3 -3.65 -14.12 0.51
CA GLU A 3 -2.39 -13.63 -0.04
C GLU A 3 -2.47 -12.16 -0.47
N LEU A 4 -3.62 -11.77 -1.02
CA LEU A 4 -3.86 -10.39 -1.44
C LEU A 4 -3.86 -9.46 -0.24
N VAL A 5 -4.51 -9.85 0.86
CA VAL A 5 -4.53 -9.06 2.09
C VAL A 5 -3.12 -8.93 2.67
N GLU A 6 -2.33 -10.01 2.62
CA GLU A 6 -0.94 -9.98 3.09
C GLU A 6 -0.08 -9.01 2.27
N LYS A 7 -0.28 -8.98 0.96
CA LYS A 7 0.41 -8.03 0.07
C LYS A 7 0.04 -6.59 0.41
N ILE A 8 -1.24 -6.35 0.67
CA ILE A 8 -1.74 -5.02 1.03
C ILE A 8 -1.10 -4.57 2.35
N GLN A 9 -1.04 -5.44 3.35
CA GLN A 9 -0.42 -5.13 4.63
C GLN A 9 1.06 -4.80 4.49
N ALA A 10 1.78 -5.62 3.73
CA ALA A 10 3.22 -5.39 3.50
C ALA A 10 3.48 -4.07 2.79
N GLU A 11 2.69 -3.76 1.77
CA GLU A 11 2.83 -2.51 1.03
C GLU A 11 2.46 -1.30 1.90
N PHE A 12 1.44 -1.45 2.73
CA PHE A 12 1.03 -0.40 3.66
C PHE A 12 2.13 -0.10 4.68
N GLU A 13 2.78 -1.12 5.20
CA GLU A 13 3.89 -0.94 6.14
C GLU A 13 5.05 -0.21 5.49
N ALA A 14 5.38 -0.56 4.25
CA ALA A 14 6.42 0.13 3.49
C ALA A 14 6.03 1.59 3.25
N PHE A 15 4.78 1.84 2.88
CA PHE A 15 4.26 3.18 2.69
C PHE A 15 4.41 4.00 3.97
N ALA A 16 3.93 3.46 5.10
CA ALA A 16 3.94 4.18 6.37
C ALA A 16 5.36 4.55 6.81
N ALA A 17 6.30 3.61 6.68
CA ALA A 17 7.69 3.85 7.06
C ALA A 17 8.31 4.99 6.21
N ASN A 18 8.09 4.96 4.90
CA ASN A 18 8.63 5.96 4.00
C ASN A 18 7.93 7.32 4.14
N ALA A 19 6.62 7.31 4.34
CA ALA A 19 5.86 8.55 4.55
C ALA A 19 6.32 9.24 5.83
N ASN A 20 6.51 8.49 6.90
CA ASN A 20 7.00 9.02 8.17
C ASN A 20 8.42 9.60 8.02
N ALA A 21 9.29 8.92 7.29
CA ALA A 21 10.65 9.41 7.04
C ALA A 21 10.63 10.73 6.28
N GLN A 22 9.73 10.87 5.31
CA GLN A 22 9.60 12.12 4.57
C GLN A 22 9.12 13.26 5.48
N VAL A 23 8.08 13.01 6.26
CA VAL A 23 7.46 14.03 7.11
C VAL A 23 8.38 14.42 8.26
N GLU A 24 8.97 13.45 8.95
CA GLU A 24 9.77 13.69 10.14
C GLU A 24 11.20 14.14 9.84
N LYS A 25 11.80 13.60 8.79
CA LYS A 25 13.22 13.84 8.47
C LYS A 25 13.44 14.64 7.21
N GLY A 26 12.37 14.99 6.50
CA GLY A 26 12.47 15.68 5.22
C GLY A 26 13.18 14.86 4.15
N ASN A 27 13.11 13.54 4.24
CA ASN A 27 13.82 12.64 3.33
C ASN A 27 13.09 12.56 1.99
N LYS A 28 13.65 13.18 0.96
CA LYS A 28 13.04 13.23 -0.38
C LYS A 28 12.96 11.87 -1.05
N ALA A 29 13.98 11.04 -0.86
CA ALA A 29 13.98 9.68 -1.42
C ALA A 29 12.88 8.83 -0.80
N ALA A 30 12.64 9.00 0.51
CA ALA A 30 11.56 8.31 1.18
C ALA A 30 10.20 8.76 0.64
N GLY A 31 10.05 10.05 0.32
CA GLY A 31 8.83 10.56 -0.31
C GLY A 31 8.54 9.92 -1.64
N THR A 32 9.57 9.73 -2.46
CA THR A 32 9.44 9.05 -3.74
C THR A 32 8.98 7.61 -3.55
N ARG A 33 9.57 6.90 -2.58
CA ARG A 33 9.19 5.54 -2.28
C ARG A 33 7.77 5.46 -1.73
N ALA A 34 7.37 6.42 -0.90
CA ALA A 34 6.02 6.48 -0.34
C ALA A 34 4.97 6.66 -1.45
N ARG A 35 5.24 7.54 -2.41
CA ARG A 35 4.31 7.74 -3.54
C ARG A 35 4.19 6.49 -4.39
N LYS A 36 5.29 5.78 -4.58
CA LYS A 36 5.31 4.52 -5.33
C LYS A 36 4.46 3.46 -4.62
N SER A 37 4.64 3.34 -3.30
CA SER A 37 3.83 2.42 -2.49
C SER A 37 2.35 2.80 -2.50
N ALA A 38 2.05 4.09 -2.47
CA ALA A 38 0.66 4.57 -2.54
C ALA A 38 -0.01 4.16 -3.84
N LEU A 39 0.72 4.25 -4.94
CA LEU A 39 0.21 3.82 -6.25
C LEU A 39 -0.06 2.32 -6.26
N GLU A 40 0.87 1.53 -5.73
CA GLU A 40 0.71 0.08 -5.65
C GLU A 40 -0.46 -0.31 -4.75
N LEU A 41 -0.61 0.38 -3.61
CA LEU A 41 -1.75 0.18 -2.72
C LEU A 41 -3.07 0.45 -3.42
N SER A 42 -3.13 1.49 -4.24
CA SER A 42 -4.34 1.80 -5.01
C SER A 42 -4.75 0.64 -5.90
N LYS A 43 -3.77 0.03 -6.57
CA LYS A 43 -4.01 -1.13 -7.44
C LYS A 43 -4.48 -2.35 -6.64
N LEU A 44 -3.81 -2.62 -5.52
CA LEU A 44 -4.14 -3.75 -4.66
C LEU A 44 -5.53 -3.59 -4.03
N MET A 45 -5.89 -2.37 -3.67
CA MET A 45 -7.22 -2.09 -3.11
C MET A 45 -8.32 -2.34 -4.12
N LYS A 46 -8.08 -2.00 -5.38
CA LYS A 46 -9.02 -2.31 -6.47
C LYS A 46 -9.21 -3.81 -6.60
N GLU A 47 -8.11 -4.55 -6.59
CA GLU A 47 -8.16 -6.01 -6.65
C GLU A 47 -8.92 -6.59 -5.47
N PHE A 48 -8.71 -6.03 -4.29
CA PHE A 48 -9.40 -6.48 -3.09
C PHE A 48 -10.91 -6.29 -3.20
N ARG A 49 -11.33 -5.12 -3.66
CA ARG A 49 -12.79 -4.85 -3.81
C ARG A 49 -13.44 -5.87 -4.75
N LYS A 50 -12.75 -6.16 -5.85
CA LYS A 50 -13.23 -7.13 -6.84
C LYS A 50 -13.32 -8.53 -6.25
N ALA A 51 -12.25 -8.97 -5.60
CA ALA A 51 -12.18 -10.30 -4.98
C ALA A 51 -13.19 -10.44 -3.86
N SER A 52 -13.40 -9.40 -3.08
CA SER A 52 -14.35 -9.40 -1.97
C SER A 52 -15.78 -9.55 -2.45
N VAL A 53 -16.15 -8.88 -3.54
CA VAL A 53 -17.47 -9.02 -4.14
C VAL A 53 -17.69 -10.46 -4.64
N GLU A 54 -16.71 -11.02 -5.32
CA GLU A 54 -16.77 -12.38 -5.81
C GLU A 54 -16.88 -13.40 -4.68
N ALA A 55 -16.13 -13.19 -3.60
CA ALA A 55 -16.16 -14.10 -2.45
C ALA A 55 -17.50 -14.04 -1.70
N ALA A 56 -18.21 -12.92 -1.77
CA ALA A 56 -19.49 -12.73 -1.09
C ALA A 56 -20.68 -13.33 -1.86
N LYS A 57 -20.47 -13.72 -3.09
CA LYS A 57 -21.52 -14.41 -3.88
C LYS A 57 -21.66 -15.87 -3.42
#